data_8f1afb33e4f8a361f49e57d1eb3f2a9d
#
_entry.id   8f1afb33e4f8a361f49e57d1eb3f2a9d
#
_cell.length_a   1.000
_cell.length_b   1.000
_cell.length_c   1.000
_cell.angle_alpha   90.00
_cell.angle_beta   90.00
_cell.angle_gamma   90.00
#
_symmetry.space_group_name_H-M   'P 1'
#
loop_
_entity.id
_entity.type
_entity.pdbx_description
1 polymer ?
#
loop_
_entity_poly.entity_id
_entity_poly.type
_entity_poly.pdbx_seq_one_letter_code
_entity_poly.pdbx_strand_id
1 'polypeptide(L)'
;MNPDRHQQFLIRKERILSVAEKLLLENNQEITLDELVAELDIAKGTLYKHFKSKNELLLELVIENEKKLLEISQKHNNNFKEYAPIYMLHHLLAPARTILLHQLEENLTMSESKLNHLFKELYDIRQERILAIKDITEAYLKSVNYDMSIRDYLSYIWSLTYGAALLLNSSYYQRSI
;
A
#
# COMPACT_ATOMS: atom_id res chain seq x y z
N MET A 1 3.03 -9.97 28.19
CA MET A 1 1.66 -9.54 27.78
C MET A 1 0.86 -10.80 27.53
N ASN A 2 -0.40 -10.86 28.00
CA ASN A 2 -1.26 -12.04 27.78
C ASN A 2 -1.47 -12.20 26.26
N PRO A 3 -1.23 -13.41 25.63
CA PRO A 3 -1.35 -13.65 24.22
C PRO A 3 -2.71 -13.20 23.62
N ASP A 4 -3.79 -13.42 24.36
CA ASP A 4 -5.15 -13.01 23.97
C ASP A 4 -5.30 -11.48 23.85
N ARG A 5 -4.74 -10.71 24.79
CA ARG A 5 -4.77 -9.23 24.72
C ARG A 5 -3.98 -8.68 23.54
N HIS A 6 -2.87 -9.31 23.18
CA HIS A 6 -2.06 -8.88 22.04
C HIS A 6 -2.81 -9.14 20.73
N GLN A 7 -3.41 -10.31 20.59
CA GLN A 7 -4.19 -10.64 19.40
C GLN A 7 -5.41 -9.72 19.25
N GLN A 8 -6.13 -9.44 20.33
CA GLN A 8 -7.24 -8.47 20.31
C GLN A 8 -6.79 -7.05 19.94
N PHE A 9 -5.59 -6.64 20.35
CA PHE A 9 -5.01 -5.36 19.97
C PHE A 9 -4.75 -5.30 18.45
N LEU A 10 -4.16 -6.34 17.86
CA LEU A 10 -3.89 -6.43 16.42
C LEU A 10 -5.18 -6.43 15.60
N ILE A 11 -6.15 -7.26 15.97
CA ILE A 11 -7.47 -7.30 15.30
C ILE A 11 -8.15 -5.93 15.32
N ARG A 12 -8.07 -5.22 16.44
CA ARG A 12 -8.62 -3.87 16.54
C ARG A 12 -7.87 -2.86 15.67
N LYS A 13 -6.53 -2.95 15.61
CA LYS A 13 -5.69 -2.12 14.73
C LYS A 13 -6.11 -2.32 13.28
N GLU A 14 -6.22 -3.55 12.82
CA GLU A 14 -6.67 -3.90 11.47
C GLU A 14 -8.08 -3.36 11.16
N ARG A 15 -9.01 -3.50 12.10
CA ARG A 15 -10.36 -2.94 11.95
C ARG A 15 -10.34 -1.43 11.80
N ILE A 16 -9.54 -0.73 12.60
CA ILE A 16 -9.40 0.74 12.49
C ILE A 16 -8.87 1.13 11.11
N LEU A 17 -7.82 0.46 10.64
CA LEU A 17 -7.24 0.71 9.31
C LEU A 17 -8.26 0.44 8.20
N SER A 18 -8.99 -0.66 8.26
CA SER A 18 -10.00 -1.01 7.25
C SER A 18 -11.13 0.02 7.17
N VAL A 19 -11.63 0.51 8.31
CA VAL A 19 -12.69 1.54 8.34
C VAL A 19 -12.14 2.89 7.88
N ALA A 20 -10.91 3.24 8.26
CA ALA A 20 -10.27 4.47 7.78
C ALA A 20 -10.09 4.47 6.26
N GLU A 21 -9.63 3.35 5.68
CA GLU A 21 -9.50 3.19 4.22
C GLU A 21 -10.85 3.35 3.52
N LYS A 22 -11.90 2.71 4.04
CA LYS A 22 -13.27 2.82 3.51
C LYS A 22 -13.72 4.28 3.48
N LEU A 23 -13.63 4.98 4.62
CA LEU A 23 -14.05 6.39 4.72
C LEU A 23 -13.24 7.31 3.80
N LEU A 24 -11.94 7.09 3.66
CA LEU A 24 -11.10 7.85 2.73
C LEU A 24 -11.54 7.67 1.27
N LEU A 25 -11.93 6.46 0.88
CA LEU A 25 -12.41 6.19 -0.48
C LEU A 25 -13.80 6.80 -0.74
N GLU A 26 -14.66 6.85 0.29
CA GLU A 26 -16.01 7.42 0.20
C GLU A 26 -16.01 8.96 0.24
N ASN A 27 -15.09 9.59 0.98
CA ASN A 27 -15.05 11.02 1.27
C ASN A 27 -13.95 11.79 0.53
N ASN A 28 -13.69 11.46 -0.73
CA ASN A 28 -12.68 12.13 -1.56
C ASN A 28 -11.30 12.27 -0.89
N GLN A 29 -10.87 11.21 -0.20
CA GLN A 29 -9.58 11.10 0.50
C GLN A 29 -9.45 11.96 1.77
N GLU A 30 -10.53 12.52 2.26
CA GLU A 30 -10.55 13.25 3.52
C GLU A 30 -11.24 12.43 4.61
N ILE A 31 -10.69 12.50 5.82
CA ILE A 31 -11.26 11.88 7.02
C ILE A 31 -10.88 12.69 8.25
N THR A 32 -11.78 12.84 9.18
CA THR A 32 -11.50 13.31 10.52
C THR A 32 -11.42 12.15 11.52
N LEU A 33 -10.66 12.33 12.61
CA LEU A 33 -10.62 11.30 13.65
C LEU A 33 -11.98 11.17 14.38
N ASP A 34 -12.79 12.22 14.38
CA ASP A 34 -14.11 12.19 14.99
C ASP A 34 -15.09 11.35 14.16
N GLU A 35 -15.08 11.46 12.83
CA GLU A 35 -15.82 10.57 11.93
C GLU A 35 -15.38 9.12 12.10
N LEU A 36 -14.08 8.86 12.16
CA LEU A 36 -13.54 7.52 12.30
C LEU A 36 -13.97 6.85 13.61
N VAL A 37 -13.90 7.55 14.76
CA VAL A 37 -14.31 6.99 16.04
C VAL A 37 -15.82 6.80 16.14
N ALA A 38 -16.61 7.67 15.48
CA ALA A 38 -18.07 7.52 15.38
C ALA A 38 -18.45 6.28 14.58
N GLU A 39 -17.84 6.05 13.40
CA GLU A 39 -18.09 4.87 12.55
C GLU A 39 -17.67 3.56 13.24
N LEU A 40 -16.60 3.62 14.05
CA LEU A 40 -16.10 2.45 14.79
C LEU A 40 -16.85 2.19 16.10
N ASP A 41 -17.67 3.12 16.57
CA ASP A 41 -18.29 3.10 17.90
C ASP A 41 -17.27 2.88 19.03
N ILE A 42 -16.19 3.68 19.01
CA ILE A 42 -15.12 3.62 20.04
C ILE A 42 -14.83 4.99 20.62
N ALA A 43 -14.32 5.02 21.85
CA ALA A 43 -13.83 6.25 22.45
C ALA A 43 -12.53 6.73 21.73
N LYS A 44 -12.37 8.05 21.57
CA LYS A 44 -11.17 8.68 20.98
C LYS A 44 -9.87 8.23 21.67
N GLY A 45 -9.88 8.04 23.00
CA GLY A 45 -8.76 7.49 23.75
C GLY A 45 -8.38 6.05 23.36
N THR A 46 -9.32 5.27 22.82
CA THR A 46 -9.02 3.93 22.27
C THR A 46 -8.25 4.02 20.98
N LEU A 47 -8.62 4.95 20.09
CA LEU A 47 -7.88 5.21 18.85
C LEU A 47 -6.43 5.63 19.14
N TYR A 48 -6.21 6.54 20.09
CA TYR A 48 -4.87 7.02 20.44
C TYR A 48 -3.98 5.97 21.13
N LYS A 49 -4.52 4.84 21.56
CA LYS A 49 -3.72 3.68 21.99
C LYS A 49 -3.08 2.93 20.81
N HIS A 50 -3.64 3.06 19.62
CA HIS A 50 -3.15 2.41 18.41
C HIS A 50 -2.31 3.36 17.54
N PHE A 51 -2.71 4.65 17.45
CA PHE A 51 -2.06 5.62 16.57
C PHE A 51 -1.92 6.96 17.29
N LYS A 52 -0.71 7.52 17.36
CA LYS A 52 -0.42 8.78 18.06
C LYS A 52 -0.95 10.00 17.31
N SER A 53 -1.17 9.88 15.99
CA SER A 53 -1.67 10.95 15.15
C SER A 53 -2.47 10.40 13.96
N LYS A 54 -3.23 11.28 13.28
CA LYS A 54 -3.88 10.96 12.01
C LYS A 54 -2.84 10.52 10.95
N ASN A 55 -1.73 11.23 10.86
CA ASN A 55 -0.70 10.95 9.88
C ASN A 55 0.00 9.60 10.13
N GLU A 56 0.16 9.19 11.39
CA GLU A 56 0.63 7.85 11.75
C GLU A 56 -0.34 6.77 11.24
N LEU A 57 -1.64 6.94 11.47
CA LEU A 57 -2.68 6.04 10.95
C LEU A 57 -2.66 5.97 9.43
N LEU A 58 -2.55 7.09 8.74
CA LEU A 58 -2.53 7.15 7.28
C LEU A 58 -1.28 6.46 6.70
N LEU A 59 -0.11 6.66 7.30
CA LEU A 59 1.12 5.99 6.84
C LEU A 59 1.10 4.48 7.11
N GLU A 60 0.45 4.05 8.20
CA GLU A 60 0.24 2.63 8.48
C GLU A 60 -0.64 1.94 7.42
N LEU A 61 -1.58 2.63 6.78
CA LEU A 61 -2.33 2.08 5.63
C LEU A 61 -1.40 1.77 4.45
N VAL A 62 -0.44 2.65 4.19
CA VAL A 62 0.56 2.47 3.13
C VAL A 62 1.49 1.29 3.48
N ILE A 63 1.95 1.21 4.73
CA ILE A 63 2.81 0.12 5.23
C ILE A 63 2.09 -1.24 5.12
N GLU A 64 0.83 -1.33 5.52
CA GLU A 64 0.07 -2.58 5.42
C GLU A 64 -0.13 -3.02 3.96
N ASN A 65 -0.28 -2.09 3.04
CA ASN A 65 -0.28 -2.42 1.61
C ASN A 65 1.08 -2.95 1.13
N GLU A 66 2.18 -2.32 1.55
CA GLU A 66 3.52 -2.78 1.16
C GLU A 66 3.84 -4.16 1.75
N LYS A 67 3.36 -4.48 2.97
CA LYS A 67 3.43 -5.85 3.54
C LYS A 67 2.72 -6.88 2.67
N LYS A 68 1.52 -6.57 2.18
CA LYS A 68 0.80 -7.45 1.24
C LYS A 68 1.55 -7.65 -0.08
N LEU A 69 2.17 -6.60 -0.60
CA LEU A 69 3.01 -6.70 -1.79
C LEU A 69 4.27 -7.54 -1.55
N LEU A 70 4.87 -7.45 -0.37
CA LEU A 70 5.98 -8.31 0.03
C LEU A 70 5.55 -9.79 0.09
N GLU A 71 4.40 -10.10 0.70
CA GLU A 71 3.84 -11.45 0.72
C GLU A 71 3.61 -12.00 -0.69
N ILE A 72 3.05 -11.20 -1.60
CA ILE A 72 2.90 -11.56 -3.02
C ILE A 72 4.25 -11.88 -3.64
N SER A 73 5.26 -11.04 -3.40
CA SER A 73 6.60 -11.21 -3.95
C SER A 73 7.27 -12.48 -3.43
N GLN A 74 7.17 -12.76 -2.13
CA GLN A 74 7.73 -13.96 -1.51
C GLN A 74 7.05 -15.24 -2.00
N LYS A 75 5.72 -15.19 -2.21
CA LYS A 75 4.94 -16.34 -2.67
C LYS A 75 5.17 -16.67 -4.16
N HIS A 76 5.44 -15.67 -4.98
CA HIS A 76 5.55 -15.79 -6.44
C HIS A 76 6.95 -15.47 -6.97
N ASN A 77 8.00 -15.74 -6.20
CA ASN A 77 9.40 -15.45 -6.55
C ASN A 77 10.09 -16.49 -7.42
N ASN A 78 9.35 -17.40 -8.04
CA ASN A 78 9.93 -18.46 -8.89
C ASN A 78 9.99 -18.04 -10.37
N ASN A 79 9.08 -17.18 -10.84
CA ASN A 79 8.97 -16.80 -12.23
C ASN A 79 8.40 -15.39 -12.38
N PHE A 80 9.13 -14.51 -13.07
CA PHE A 80 8.70 -13.13 -13.28
C PHE A 80 7.39 -13.02 -14.10
N LYS A 81 7.18 -13.90 -15.09
CA LYS A 81 5.94 -13.93 -15.90
C LYS A 81 4.70 -14.29 -15.07
N GLU A 82 4.88 -14.99 -13.97
CA GLU A 82 3.81 -15.28 -13.00
C GLU A 82 3.65 -14.11 -12.01
N TYR A 83 4.75 -13.61 -11.47
CA TYR A 83 4.74 -12.53 -10.48
C TYR A 83 4.15 -11.22 -11.02
N ALA A 84 4.61 -10.74 -12.18
CA ALA A 84 4.27 -9.43 -12.68
C ALA A 84 2.76 -9.21 -12.91
N PRO A 85 2.00 -10.15 -13.54
CA PRO A 85 0.56 -10.02 -13.63
C PRO A 85 -0.15 -9.98 -12.27
N ILE A 86 0.29 -10.79 -11.29
CA ILE A 86 -0.31 -10.82 -9.95
C ILE A 86 -0.07 -9.48 -9.24
N TYR A 87 1.15 -8.94 -9.32
CA TYR A 87 1.48 -7.62 -8.82
C TYR A 87 0.61 -6.53 -9.45
N MET A 88 0.49 -6.52 -10.78
CA MET A 88 -0.34 -5.54 -11.48
C MET A 88 -1.82 -5.68 -11.12
N LEU A 89 -2.36 -6.90 -11.06
CA LEU A 89 -3.75 -7.16 -10.68
C LEU A 89 -4.07 -6.71 -9.26
N HIS A 90 -3.14 -6.84 -8.31
CA HIS A 90 -3.32 -6.30 -6.95
C HIS A 90 -3.68 -4.82 -6.97
N HIS A 91 -3.06 -4.06 -7.87
CA HIS A 91 -3.31 -2.62 -8.01
C HIS A 91 -4.53 -2.30 -8.87
N LEU A 92 -4.74 -3.04 -9.96
CA LEU A 92 -5.77 -2.73 -10.97
C LEU A 92 -7.16 -3.21 -10.59
N LEU A 93 -7.29 -4.20 -9.70
CA LEU A 93 -8.59 -4.63 -9.16
C LEU A 93 -9.19 -3.63 -8.16
N ALA A 94 -8.37 -2.73 -7.61
CA ALA A 94 -8.81 -1.66 -6.73
C ALA A 94 -8.11 -0.32 -7.09
N PRO A 95 -8.38 0.25 -8.29
CA PRO A 95 -7.63 1.38 -8.82
C PRO A 95 -7.75 2.64 -7.94
N ALA A 96 -8.93 2.92 -7.39
CA ALA A 96 -9.14 4.05 -6.46
C ALA A 96 -8.25 3.91 -5.21
N ARG A 97 -8.13 2.70 -4.66
CA ARG A 97 -7.25 2.38 -3.53
C ARG A 97 -5.78 2.60 -3.87
N THR A 98 -5.35 2.14 -5.05
CA THR A 98 -3.96 2.33 -5.51
C THR A 98 -3.60 3.80 -5.60
N ILE A 99 -4.48 4.62 -6.17
CA ILE A 99 -4.30 6.07 -6.29
C ILE A 99 -4.27 6.71 -4.90
N LEU A 100 -5.22 6.38 -4.03
CA LEU A 100 -5.29 6.88 -2.66
C LEU A 100 -3.99 6.64 -1.90
N LEU A 101 -3.51 5.39 -1.86
CA LEU A 101 -2.32 5.04 -1.08
C LEU A 101 -1.06 5.75 -1.59
N HIS A 102 -0.91 5.88 -2.91
CA HIS A 102 0.20 6.63 -3.49
C HIS A 102 0.14 8.12 -3.11
N GLN A 103 -1.03 8.75 -3.19
CA GLN A 103 -1.22 10.14 -2.82
C GLN A 103 -0.99 10.38 -1.32
N LEU A 104 -1.42 9.46 -0.46
CA LEU A 104 -1.14 9.53 0.99
C LEU A 104 0.37 9.50 1.25
N GLU A 105 1.11 8.60 0.62
CA GLU A 105 2.57 8.52 0.77
C GLU A 105 3.23 9.84 0.36
N GLU A 106 2.93 10.36 -0.82
CA GLU A 106 3.49 11.62 -1.32
C GLU A 106 3.19 12.80 -0.40
N ASN A 107 1.93 12.95 0.02
CA ASN A 107 1.53 14.05 0.91
C ASN A 107 2.21 13.97 2.28
N LEU A 108 2.37 12.77 2.84
CA LEU A 108 2.99 12.56 4.14
C LEU A 108 4.52 12.74 4.09
N THR A 109 5.16 12.37 2.97
CA THR A 109 6.60 12.56 2.77
C THR A 109 6.99 14.04 2.87
N MET A 110 6.11 14.94 2.42
CA MET A 110 6.34 16.38 2.45
C MET A 110 6.09 17.02 3.82
N SER A 111 5.45 16.32 4.75
CA SER A 111 4.81 17.01 5.89
C SER A 111 5.41 16.78 7.27
N GLU A 112 6.17 15.71 7.58
CA GLU A 112 6.57 15.49 8.99
C GLU A 112 7.84 14.66 9.24
N SER A 113 8.82 15.29 9.90
CA SER A 113 10.00 14.60 10.48
C SER A 113 9.66 13.58 11.59
N LYS A 114 8.48 13.68 12.20
CA LYS A 114 8.02 12.78 13.28
C LYS A 114 7.69 11.35 12.81
N LEU A 115 7.46 11.17 11.52
CA LEU A 115 7.14 9.88 10.91
C LEU A 115 8.35 9.12 10.36
N ASN A 116 9.56 9.62 10.56
CA ASN A 116 10.79 9.03 9.99
C ASN A 116 10.96 7.54 10.30
N HIS A 117 10.53 7.07 11.48
CA HIS A 117 10.62 5.67 11.85
C HIS A 117 9.67 4.78 11.04
N LEU A 118 8.47 5.27 10.70
CA LEU A 118 7.52 4.56 9.84
C LEU A 118 7.94 4.59 8.37
N PHE A 119 8.46 5.72 7.90
CA PHE A 119 9.05 5.78 6.56
C PHE A 119 10.24 4.83 6.42
N LYS A 120 11.05 4.69 7.48
CA LYS A 120 12.13 3.70 7.50
C LYS A 120 11.56 2.28 7.42
N GLU A 121 10.53 1.93 8.20
CA GLU A 121 9.85 0.63 8.13
C GLU A 121 9.31 0.38 6.72
N LEU A 122 8.59 1.34 6.14
CA LEU A 122 8.08 1.25 4.77
C LEU A 122 9.20 0.98 3.76
N TYR A 123 10.31 1.72 3.88
CA TYR A 123 11.47 1.57 3.00
C TYR A 123 12.12 0.19 3.17
N ASP A 124 12.31 -0.29 4.39
CA ASP A 124 12.91 -1.60 4.68
C ASP A 124 12.06 -2.72 4.07
N ILE A 125 10.73 -2.70 4.22
CA ILE A 125 9.80 -3.65 3.61
C ILE A 125 9.89 -3.60 2.07
N ARG A 126 9.95 -2.40 1.49
CA ARG A 126 10.08 -2.22 0.03
C ARG A 126 11.39 -2.78 -0.50
N GLN A 127 12.49 -2.59 0.23
CA GLN A 127 13.78 -3.18 -0.13
C GLN A 127 13.74 -4.72 -0.07
N GLU A 128 13.14 -5.28 0.98
CA GLU A 128 12.95 -6.73 1.10
C GLU A 128 12.13 -7.30 -0.07
N ARG A 129 11.04 -6.61 -0.44
CA ARG A 129 10.22 -6.97 -1.59
C ARG A 129 11.00 -6.97 -2.91
N ILE A 130 11.80 -5.93 -3.15
CA ILE A 130 12.64 -5.84 -4.35
C ILE A 130 13.67 -6.98 -4.38
N LEU A 131 14.31 -7.27 -3.24
CA LEU A 131 15.27 -8.38 -3.14
C LEU A 131 14.61 -9.73 -3.41
N ALA A 132 13.38 -9.96 -2.95
CA ALA A 132 12.65 -11.22 -3.17
C ALA A 132 12.41 -11.53 -4.66
N ILE A 133 12.31 -10.52 -5.52
CA ILE A 133 12.04 -10.68 -6.97
C ILE A 133 13.25 -10.38 -7.85
N LYS A 134 14.38 -10.01 -7.26
CA LYS A 134 15.56 -9.57 -8.00
C LYS A 134 16.02 -10.59 -9.03
N ASP A 135 16.27 -11.82 -8.60
CA ASP A 135 16.88 -12.87 -9.43
C ASP A 135 15.93 -13.29 -10.57
N ILE A 136 14.62 -13.39 -10.31
CA ILE A 136 13.64 -13.72 -11.35
C ILE A 136 13.49 -12.59 -12.37
N THR A 137 13.63 -11.34 -11.94
CA THR A 137 13.59 -10.16 -12.82
C THR A 137 14.83 -10.13 -13.73
N GLU A 138 16.03 -10.35 -13.17
CA GLU A 138 17.27 -10.43 -13.94
C GLU A 138 17.22 -11.58 -14.97
N ALA A 139 16.79 -12.76 -14.56
CA ALA A 139 16.65 -13.90 -15.44
C ALA A 139 15.67 -13.63 -16.57
N TYR A 140 14.56 -12.96 -16.28
CA TYR A 140 13.57 -12.57 -17.30
C TYR A 140 14.17 -11.58 -18.31
N LEU A 141 14.79 -10.50 -17.84
CA LEU A 141 15.40 -9.48 -18.73
C LEU A 141 16.45 -10.11 -19.67
N LYS A 142 17.30 -10.97 -19.14
CA LYS A 142 18.26 -11.74 -19.95
C LYS A 142 17.57 -12.63 -20.98
N SER A 143 16.48 -13.29 -20.61
CA SER A 143 15.76 -14.21 -21.51
C SER A 143 15.11 -13.52 -22.71
N VAL A 144 14.76 -12.22 -22.56
CA VAL A 144 14.17 -11.40 -23.65
C VAL A 144 15.21 -10.48 -24.29
N ASN A 145 16.47 -10.65 -23.96
CA ASN A 145 17.61 -9.84 -24.46
C ASN A 145 17.36 -8.32 -24.30
N TYR A 146 16.88 -7.92 -23.12
CA TYR A 146 16.54 -6.54 -22.81
C TYR A 146 17.59 -5.94 -21.87
N ASP A 147 18.31 -4.92 -22.35
CA ASP A 147 19.36 -4.24 -21.63
C ASP A 147 18.79 -3.06 -20.84
N MET A 148 18.26 -3.35 -19.65
CA MET A 148 17.76 -2.36 -18.71
C MET A 148 18.13 -2.75 -17.28
N SER A 149 18.42 -1.78 -16.43
CA SER A 149 18.62 -2.06 -15.01
C SER A 149 17.31 -2.55 -14.37
N ILE A 150 17.42 -3.40 -13.34
CA ILE A 150 16.22 -3.87 -12.58
C ILE A 150 15.44 -2.67 -12.07
N ARG A 151 16.11 -1.67 -11.52
CA ARG A 151 15.48 -0.46 -10.98
C ARG A 151 14.62 0.24 -12.05
N ASP A 152 15.17 0.46 -13.22
CA ASP A 152 14.46 1.16 -14.30
C ASP A 152 13.31 0.33 -14.81
N TYR A 153 13.50 -1.00 -14.92
CA TYR A 153 12.44 -1.90 -15.35
C TYR A 153 11.28 -1.98 -14.34
N LEU A 154 11.57 -2.07 -13.04
CA LEU A 154 10.52 -2.05 -12.02
C LEU A 154 9.81 -0.68 -11.95
N SER A 155 10.54 0.42 -12.17
CA SER A 155 9.93 1.75 -12.30
C SER A 155 9.04 1.85 -13.53
N TYR A 156 9.43 1.24 -14.65
CA TYR A 156 8.58 1.15 -15.85
C TYR A 156 7.29 0.35 -15.58
N ILE A 157 7.41 -0.82 -14.96
CA ILE A 157 6.23 -1.64 -14.58
C ILE A 157 5.30 -0.86 -13.65
N TRP A 158 5.86 -0.14 -12.67
CA TRP A 158 5.07 0.71 -11.78
C TRP A 158 4.37 1.83 -12.55
N SER A 159 5.07 2.53 -13.43
CA SER A 159 4.49 3.61 -14.22
C SER A 159 3.32 3.14 -15.10
N LEU A 160 3.44 1.97 -15.73
CA LEU A 160 2.35 1.34 -16.48
C LEU A 160 1.17 0.99 -15.58
N THR A 161 1.45 0.37 -14.43
CA THR A 161 0.42 -0.06 -13.47
C THR A 161 -0.35 1.13 -12.91
N TYR A 162 0.36 2.17 -12.47
CA TYR A 162 -0.26 3.38 -11.91
C TYR A 162 -1.01 4.17 -12.98
N GLY A 163 -0.45 4.32 -14.19
CA GLY A 163 -1.12 4.94 -15.32
C GLY A 163 -2.42 4.20 -15.70
N ALA A 164 -2.40 2.86 -15.71
CA ALA A 164 -3.59 2.06 -15.93
C ALA A 164 -4.62 2.24 -14.80
N ALA A 165 -4.20 2.30 -13.55
CA ALA A 165 -5.10 2.57 -12.42
C ALA A 165 -5.79 3.95 -12.56
N LEU A 166 -5.06 5.00 -12.96
CA LEU A 166 -5.63 6.33 -13.23
C LEU A 166 -6.69 6.27 -14.34
N LEU A 167 -6.43 5.56 -15.44
CA LEU A 167 -7.38 5.40 -16.53
C LEU A 167 -8.62 4.62 -16.07
N LEU A 168 -8.45 3.50 -15.38
CA LEU A 168 -9.56 2.68 -14.87
C LEU A 168 -10.44 3.45 -13.87
N ASN A 169 -9.86 4.38 -13.11
CA ASN A 169 -10.59 5.24 -12.18
C ASN A 169 -11.16 6.52 -12.84
N SER A 170 -10.85 6.76 -14.12
CA SER A 170 -11.30 7.93 -14.85
C SER A 170 -12.76 7.79 -15.29
N SER A 171 -13.59 8.79 -14.96
CA SER A 171 -14.99 8.85 -15.39
C SER A 171 -15.13 8.92 -16.92
N TYR A 172 -14.16 9.51 -17.61
CA TYR A 172 -14.13 9.55 -19.07
C TYR A 172 -13.92 8.15 -19.64
N TYR A 173 -12.93 7.42 -19.15
CA TYR A 173 -12.63 6.07 -19.63
C TYR A 173 -13.79 5.10 -19.35
N GLN A 174 -14.36 5.16 -18.14
CA GLN A 174 -15.51 4.33 -17.76
C GLN A 174 -16.77 4.59 -18.59
N ARG A 175 -16.93 5.80 -19.17
CA ARG A 175 -18.08 6.13 -20.04
C ARG A 175 -17.83 5.79 -21.50
N SER A 176 -16.59 5.54 -21.89
CA SER A 176 -16.17 5.33 -23.29
C SER A 176 -16.07 3.86 -23.66
N ILE A 177 -16.23 2.96 -22.68
CA ILE A 177 -16.28 1.51 -22.81
C ILE A 177 -17.67 1.00 -22.44
#